data_c0b2aac6adc914101496c31b465731c5
#
_entry.id   c0b2aac6adc914101496c31b465731c5
#
_cell.length_a   1.000
_cell.length_b   1.000
_cell.length_c   1.000
_cell.angle_alpha   90.00
_cell.angle_beta   90.00
_cell.angle_gamma   90.00
#
_symmetry.space_group_name_H-M   'P 1'
#
loop_
_entity.id
_entity.type
_entity.pdbx_description
1 polymer ?
#
loop_
_entity_poly.entity_id
_entity_poly.type
_entity_poly.pdbx_seq_one_letter_code
_entity_poly.pdbx_strand_id
1 'polypeptide(L)'
;MKTDIAQILDNIRISYEYEMGEYLEPDSRRRHKVELRNALVNAARPYGTCLELAKMIGKVNHTTTIHCLNEHDVYHNYSPQYRRNYAKALEVVEKFARRHQLLPRTNGQRGGVVTYESEIDTINLTILSLQKRRNALIEKLQESRKVSTFDTQSTI
;
A
#
# COMPACT_ATOMS: atom_id res chain seq x y z
N MET A 1 17.26 -11.90 -9.48
CA MET A 1 16.66 -12.60 -8.29
C MET A 1 15.47 -11.83 -7.79
N LYS A 2 14.29 -12.42 -7.81
CA LYS A 2 13.14 -11.84 -7.10
C LYS A 2 13.36 -12.01 -5.61
N THR A 3 13.60 -10.93 -4.90
CA THR A 3 13.67 -10.98 -3.43
C THR A 3 12.27 -11.29 -2.91
N ASP A 4 12.14 -12.37 -2.14
CA ASP A 4 10.87 -12.77 -1.56
C ASP A 4 10.38 -11.70 -0.57
N ILE A 5 9.12 -11.33 -0.64
CA ILE A 5 8.51 -10.36 0.28
C ILE A 5 8.66 -10.79 1.74
N ALA A 6 8.56 -12.08 2.02
CA ALA A 6 8.77 -12.62 3.37
C ALA A 6 10.17 -12.29 3.89
N GLN A 7 11.20 -12.37 3.05
CA GLN A 7 12.57 -12.02 3.41
C GLN A 7 12.71 -10.52 3.67
N ILE A 8 12.07 -9.69 2.85
CA ILE A 8 12.08 -8.22 3.03
C ILE A 8 11.41 -7.85 4.35
N LEU A 9 10.25 -8.42 4.64
CA LEU A 9 9.52 -8.18 5.89
C LEU A 9 10.32 -8.64 7.11
N ASP A 10 11.01 -9.76 7.02
CA ASP A 10 11.87 -10.24 8.09
C ASP A 10 13.05 -9.28 8.34
N ASN A 11 13.67 -8.77 7.30
CA ASN A 11 14.71 -7.75 7.39
C ASN A 11 14.20 -6.44 7.97
N ILE A 12 12.98 -6.03 7.63
CA ILE A 12 12.30 -4.86 8.23
C ILE A 12 12.15 -5.07 9.73
N ARG A 13 11.67 -6.24 10.16
CA ARG A 13 11.53 -6.57 11.59
C ARG A 13 12.86 -6.50 12.33
N ILE A 14 13.90 -7.13 11.79
CA ILE A 14 15.24 -7.14 12.39
C ILE A 14 15.77 -5.70 12.52
N SER A 15 15.65 -4.89 11.48
CA SER A 15 16.09 -3.50 11.50
C SER A 15 15.31 -2.66 12.51
N TYR A 16 13.99 -2.88 12.60
CA TYR A 16 13.13 -2.21 13.58
C TYR A 16 13.49 -2.57 15.02
N GLU A 17 13.70 -3.86 15.30
CA GLU A 17 14.15 -4.33 16.61
C GLU A 17 15.50 -3.72 17.00
N TYR A 18 16.41 -3.62 16.05
CA TYR A 18 17.71 -2.97 16.25
C TYR A 18 17.56 -1.47 16.60
N GLU A 19 16.76 -0.75 15.82
CA GLU A 19 16.53 0.69 16.04
C GLU A 19 15.81 0.98 17.36
N MET A 20 14.91 0.09 17.77
CA MET A 20 14.18 0.22 19.04
C MET A 20 14.97 -0.29 20.25
N GLY A 21 16.02 -1.07 20.03
CA GLY A 21 16.79 -1.71 21.11
C GLY A 21 16.03 -2.79 21.86
N GLU A 22 14.97 -3.32 21.27
CA GLU A 22 14.09 -4.32 21.88
C GLU A 22 13.62 -5.37 20.86
N TYR A 23 13.47 -6.62 21.32
CA TYR A 23 12.82 -7.67 20.56
C TYR A 23 11.29 -7.58 20.67
N LEU A 24 10.59 -7.98 19.60
CA LEU A 24 9.13 -7.92 19.55
C LEU A 24 8.42 -8.84 20.54
N GLU A 25 9.02 -9.96 20.91
CA GLU A 25 8.45 -10.96 21.81
C GLU A 25 7.00 -11.32 21.45
N PRO A 26 6.78 -12.24 20.49
CA PRO A 26 5.45 -12.50 19.90
C PRO A 26 4.35 -12.84 20.90
N ASP A 27 4.69 -13.50 21.99
CA ASP A 27 3.74 -14.00 22.98
C ASP A 27 3.58 -13.09 24.22
N SER A 28 4.35 -12.00 24.29
CA SER A 28 4.24 -11.05 25.39
C SER A 28 2.93 -10.25 25.32
N ARG A 29 2.22 -10.21 26.45
CA ARG A 29 1.01 -9.40 26.62
C ARG A 29 1.27 -8.07 27.33
N ARG A 30 2.53 -7.76 27.64
CA ARG A 30 2.91 -6.47 28.22
C ARG A 30 2.55 -5.34 27.24
N ARG A 31 1.92 -4.30 27.74
CA ARG A 31 1.42 -3.20 26.93
C ARG A 31 2.46 -2.62 25.95
N HIS A 32 3.66 -2.32 26.45
CA HIS A 32 4.73 -1.77 25.60
C HIS A 32 5.15 -2.72 24.47
N LYS A 33 5.14 -4.04 24.70
CA LYS A 33 5.44 -5.03 23.66
C LYS A 33 4.30 -5.16 22.66
N VAL A 34 3.06 -5.08 23.10
CA VAL A 34 1.88 -5.06 22.23
C VAL A 34 1.92 -3.81 21.33
N GLU A 35 2.17 -2.63 21.89
CA GLU A 35 2.29 -1.40 21.14
C GLU A 35 3.45 -1.44 20.13
N LEU A 36 4.58 -2.04 20.52
CA LEU A 36 5.74 -2.19 19.65
C LEU A 36 5.42 -3.05 18.41
N ARG A 37 4.76 -4.20 18.61
CA ARG A 37 4.33 -5.09 17.50
C ARG A 37 3.27 -4.42 16.61
N ASN A 38 2.26 -3.82 17.23
CA ASN A 38 1.18 -3.18 16.49
C ASN A 38 1.68 -2.04 15.61
N ALA A 39 2.63 -1.25 16.10
CA ALA A 39 3.25 -0.17 15.33
C ALA A 39 3.94 -0.70 14.06
N LEU A 40 4.71 -1.77 14.16
CA LEU A 40 5.38 -2.37 13.02
C LEU A 40 4.40 -2.97 12.01
N VAL A 41 3.38 -3.69 12.48
CA VAL A 41 2.34 -4.27 11.61
C VAL A 41 1.62 -3.18 10.81
N ASN A 42 1.22 -2.11 11.48
CA ASN A 42 0.51 -1.01 10.81
C ASN A 42 1.41 -0.26 9.81
N ALA A 43 2.68 -0.05 10.14
CA ALA A 43 3.64 0.58 9.24
C ALA A 43 3.92 -0.28 8.00
N ALA A 44 4.02 -1.60 8.15
CA ALA A 44 4.29 -2.53 7.06
C ALA A 44 3.03 -2.95 6.27
N ARG A 45 1.84 -2.55 6.71
CA ARG A 45 0.56 -2.93 6.11
C ARG A 45 0.49 -2.72 4.60
N PRO A 46 0.98 -1.62 4.02
CA PRO A 46 0.92 -1.41 2.57
C PRO A 46 1.69 -2.45 1.76
N TYR A 47 2.64 -3.15 2.36
CA TYR A 47 3.60 -4.02 1.67
C TYR A 47 3.42 -5.52 1.93
N GLY A 48 2.48 -5.91 2.79
CA GLY A 48 2.25 -7.31 3.12
C GLY A 48 0.78 -7.69 3.28
N THR A 49 0.46 -8.96 3.04
CA THR A 49 -0.84 -9.53 3.41
C THR A 49 -0.94 -9.71 4.91
N CYS A 50 -2.15 -9.89 5.44
CA CYS A 50 -2.34 -10.16 6.86
C CYS A 50 -1.57 -11.41 7.34
N LEU A 51 -1.46 -12.44 6.50
CA LEU A 51 -0.70 -13.65 6.82
C LEU A 51 0.81 -13.41 6.80
N GLU A 52 1.33 -12.68 5.82
CA GLU A 52 2.74 -12.30 5.75
C GLU A 52 3.16 -11.43 6.92
N LEU A 53 2.34 -10.47 7.32
CA LEU A 53 2.57 -9.61 8.47
C LEU A 53 2.51 -10.41 9.80
N ALA A 54 1.60 -11.36 9.90
CA ALA A 54 1.53 -12.26 11.06
C ALA A 54 2.83 -13.07 11.19
N LYS A 55 3.31 -13.65 10.11
CA LYS A 55 4.60 -14.38 10.09
C LYS A 55 5.77 -13.47 10.44
N MET A 56 5.78 -12.24 9.96
CA MET A 56 6.82 -11.24 10.29
C MET A 56 6.96 -11.05 11.80
N ILE A 57 5.86 -10.96 12.53
CA ILE A 57 5.85 -10.79 13.99
C ILE A 57 5.88 -12.12 14.77
N GLY A 58 6.11 -13.25 14.11
CA GLY A 58 6.22 -14.57 14.74
C GLY A 58 4.89 -15.24 15.07
N LYS A 59 3.80 -14.86 14.41
CA LYS A 59 2.47 -15.48 14.58
C LYS A 59 2.10 -16.35 13.39
N VAL A 60 1.32 -17.39 13.65
CA VAL A 60 0.87 -18.33 12.62
C VAL A 60 -0.46 -17.90 11.99
N ASN A 61 -1.29 -17.16 12.74
CA ASN A 61 -2.66 -16.81 12.34
C ASN A 61 -2.78 -15.33 12.00
N HIS A 62 -3.42 -15.05 10.86
CA HIS A 62 -3.71 -13.69 10.40
C HIS A 62 -4.66 -12.89 11.32
N THR A 63 -5.40 -13.55 12.20
CA THR A 63 -6.31 -12.90 13.16
C THR A 63 -5.58 -11.90 14.06
N THR A 64 -4.35 -12.21 14.46
CA THR A 64 -3.52 -11.29 15.25
C THR A 64 -3.23 -9.99 14.49
N THR A 65 -2.94 -10.10 13.19
CA THR A 65 -2.72 -8.94 12.34
C THR A 65 -3.97 -8.08 12.23
N ILE A 66 -5.13 -8.69 12.02
CA ILE A 66 -6.41 -7.97 11.95
C ILE A 66 -6.67 -7.20 13.24
N HIS A 67 -6.40 -7.83 14.38
CA HIS A 67 -6.51 -7.17 15.70
C HIS A 67 -5.56 -5.96 15.80
N CYS A 68 -4.30 -6.13 15.42
CA CYS A 68 -3.32 -5.03 15.39
C CYS A 68 -3.78 -3.85 14.52
N LEU A 69 -4.39 -4.12 13.37
CA LEU A 69 -4.88 -3.09 12.46
C LEU A 69 -6.09 -2.35 13.04
N ASN A 70 -7.00 -3.07 13.70
CA ASN A 70 -8.18 -2.48 14.31
C ASN A 70 -7.85 -1.61 15.53
N GLU A 71 -6.78 -1.91 16.24
CA GLU A 71 -6.32 -1.16 17.41
C GLU A 71 -5.48 0.09 17.06
N HIS A 72 -5.12 0.27 15.80
CA HIS A 72 -4.24 1.36 15.38
C HIS A 72 -4.73 2.75 15.81
N ASP A 73 -5.97 3.07 15.48
CA ASP A 73 -6.53 4.40 15.76
C ASP A 73 -6.60 4.68 17.25
N VAL A 74 -6.95 3.68 18.05
CA VAL A 74 -7.01 3.82 19.52
C VAL A 74 -5.63 4.13 20.08
N TYR A 75 -4.62 3.33 19.73
CA TYR A 75 -3.26 3.56 20.21
C TYR A 75 -2.66 4.86 19.68
N HIS A 76 -2.90 5.18 18.41
CA HIS A 76 -2.39 6.41 17.81
C HIS A 76 -2.96 7.66 18.48
N ASN A 77 -4.24 7.63 18.84
CA ASN A 77 -4.90 8.76 19.50
C ASN A 77 -4.51 8.92 20.97
N TYR A 78 -4.31 7.82 21.69
CA TYR A 78 -4.18 7.84 23.15
C TYR A 78 -2.81 7.48 23.70
N SER A 79 -1.88 6.93 22.89
CA SER A 79 -0.56 6.54 23.33
C SER A 79 0.55 7.32 22.64
N PRO A 80 1.23 8.27 23.34
CA PRO A 80 2.40 8.95 22.79
C PRO A 80 3.54 7.98 22.46
N GLN A 81 3.70 6.92 23.27
CA GLN A 81 4.72 5.89 23.01
C GLN A 81 4.44 5.14 21.72
N TYR A 82 3.18 4.78 21.46
CA TYR A 82 2.79 4.14 20.21
C TYR A 82 3.08 5.04 18.99
N ARG A 83 2.77 6.32 19.07
CA ARG A 83 3.09 7.28 17.99
C ARG A 83 4.58 7.33 17.68
N ARG A 84 5.43 7.32 18.70
CA ARG A 84 6.90 7.27 18.50
C ARG A 84 7.35 5.95 17.86
N ASN A 85 6.82 4.84 18.34
CA ASN A 85 7.10 3.52 17.76
C ASN A 85 6.66 3.44 16.29
N TYR A 86 5.48 3.95 16.00
CA TYR A 86 4.92 3.98 14.65
C TYR A 86 5.73 4.87 13.69
N ALA A 87 6.14 6.05 14.13
CA ALA A 87 7.00 6.93 13.35
C ALA A 87 8.34 6.25 13.00
N LYS A 88 8.95 5.58 13.97
CA LYS A 88 10.19 4.83 13.74
C LYS A 88 9.98 3.64 12.82
N ALA A 89 8.90 2.90 13.00
CA ALA A 89 8.53 1.79 12.12
C ALA A 89 8.32 2.27 10.67
N LEU A 90 7.67 3.41 10.46
CA LEU A 90 7.51 4.01 9.14
C LEU A 90 8.85 4.35 8.49
N GLU A 91 9.79 4.94 9.22
CA GLU A 91 11.14 5.22 8.69
C GLU A 91 11.83 3.96 8.19
N VAL A 92 11.80 2.88 8.98
CA VAL A 92 12.42 1.60 8.62
C VAL A 92 11.73 0.98 7.41
N VAL A 93 10.40 0.93 7.41
CA VAL A 93 9.61 0.35 6.32
C VAL A 93 9.84 1.12 5.01
N GLU A 94 9.79 2.44 5.03
CA GLU A 94 10.01 3.27 3.84
C GLU A 94 11.42 3.13 3.28
N LYS A 95 12.42 3.00 4.15
CA LYS A 95 13.81 2.77 3.73
C LYS A 95 13.95 1.46 2.95
N PHE A 96 13.34 0.37 3.43
CA PHE A 96 13.35 -0.91 2.73
C PHE A 96 12.50 -0.89 1.46
N ALA A 97 11.33 -0.24 1.51
CA ALA A 97 10.48 -0.07 0.33
C ALA A 97 11.22 0.64 -0.80
N ARG A 98 11.92 1.72 -0.53
CA ARG A 98 12.75 2.43 -1.51
C ARG A 98 13.90 1.57 -2.04
N ARG A 99 14.60 0.87 -1.15
CA ARG A 99 15.73 -0.01 -1.53
C ARG A 99 15.30 -1.13 -2.47
N HIS A 100 14.14 -1.73 -2.24
CA HIS A 100 13.60 -2.85 -3.02
C HIS A 100 12.59 -2.41 -4.08
N GLN A 101 12.37 -1.11 -4.26
CA GLN A 101 11.42 -0.56 -5.22
C GLN A 101 10.01 -1.13 -5.04
N LEU A 102 9.57 -1.24 -3.79
CA LEU A 102 8.22 -1.70 -3.45
C LEU A 102 7.22 -0.55 -3.56
N LEU A 103 6.06 -0.85 -4.12
CA LEU A 103 4.93 0.07 -4.14
C LEU A 103 3.87 -0.35 -3.12
N PRO A 104 3.26 0.62 -2.42
CA PRO A 104 2.17 0.33 -1.52
C PRO A 104 0.98 -0.25 -2.28
N ARG A 105 0.32 -1.25 -1.69
CA ARG A 105 -0.90 -1.82 -2.24
C ARG A 105 -2.02 -0.80 -2.19
N THR A 106 -2.76 -0.69 -3.27
CA THR A 106 -4.01 0.06 -3.27
C THR A 106 -5.15 -0.80 -2.69
N ASN A 107 -6.09 -0.16 -2.01
CA ASN A 107 -7.27 -0.83 -1.48
C ASN A 107 -7.98 -1.62 -2.59
N GLY A 108 -8.12 -2.92 -2.42
CA GLY A 108 -8.76 -3.82 -3.38
C GLY A 108 -7.83 -4.80 -4.10
N GLN A 109 -6.53 -4.64 -4.03
CA GLN A 109 -5.60 -5.63 -4.61
C GLN A 109 -5.44 -6.83 -3.67
N ARG A 110 -5.94 -7.97 -4.10
CA ARG A 110 -5.71 -9.26 -3.44
C ARG A 110 -4.43 -9.89 -4.02
N GLY A 111 -3.43 -10.09 -3.15
CA GLY A 111 -2.20 -10.84 -3.49
C GLY A 111 -1.05 -10.00 -4.05
N GLY A 112 0.16 -10.42 -3.75
CA GLY A 112 1.44 -9.92 -4.29
C GLY A 112 1.83 -8.48 -3.90
N VAL A 113 3.11 -8.21 -3.88
CA VAL A 113 3.66 -6.85 -3.79
C VAL A 113 3.55 -6.21 -5.17
N VAL A 114 3.01 -5.00 -5.24
CA VAL A 114 3.00 -4.21 -6.46
C VAL A 114 4.40 -3.66 -6.69
N THR A 115 4.99 -3.95 -7.83
CA THR A 115 6.28 -3.40 -8.25
C THR A 115 6.06 -2.12 -9.06
N TYR A 116 7.08 -1.28 -9.18
CA TYR A 116 7.03 -0.10 -10.05
C TYR A 116 6.70 -0.46 -11.51
N GLU A 117 7.22 -1.60 -12.00
CA GLU A 117 6.90 -2.10 -13.35
C GLU A 117 5.41 -2.38 -13.52
N SER A 118 4.80 -3.08 -12.56
CA SER A 118 3.36 -3.37 -12.56
C SER A 118 2.51 -2.09 -12.51
N GLU A 119 2.93 -1.10 -11.73
CA GLU A 119 2.25 0.19 -11.65
C GLU A 119 2.37 0.96 -12.97
N ILE A 120 3.55 0.98 -13.58
CA ILE A 120 3.78 1.59 -14.89
C ILE A 120 2.88 0.95 -15.96
N ASP A 121 2.77 -0.38 -15.98
CA ASP A 121 1.90 -1.10 -16.90
C ASP A 121 0.43 -0.72 -16.71
N THR A 122 -0.03 -0.62 -15.47
CA THR A 122 -1.39 -0.19 -15.14
C THR A 122 -1.67 1.24 -15.62
N ILE A 123 -0.74 2.16 -15.39
CA ILE A 123 -0.82 3.54 -15.87
C ILE A 123 -0.85 3.59 -17.39
N ASN A 124 -0.02 2.83 -18.08
CA ASN A 124 0.03 2.77 -19.53
C ASN A 124 -1.30 2.27 -20.13
N LEU A 125 -1.90 1.23 -19.54
CA LEU A 125 -3.22 0.73 -19.94
C LEU A 125 -4.32 1.79 -19.76
N THR A 126 -4.27 2.54 -18.66
CA THR A 126 -5.21 3.64 -18.37
C THR A 126 -5.05 4.76 -19.39
N ILE A 127 -3.82 5.16 -19.74
CA ILE A 127 -3.53 6.16 -20.77
C ILE A 127 -4.12 5.73 -22.13
N LEU A 128 -3.91 4.46 -22.49
CA LEU A 128 -4.42 3.92 -23.76
C LEU A 128 -5.95 3.98 -23.84
N SER A 129 -6.62 3.61 -22.74
CA SER A 129 -8.09 3.67 -22.60
C SER A 129 -8.61 5.11 -22.75
N LEU A 130 -7.95 6.07 -22.08
CA LEU A 130 -8.32 7.48 -22.17
C LEU A 130 -8.08 8.07 -23.56
N GLN A 131 -7.02 7.67 -24.25
CA GLN A 131 -6.75 8.08 -25.64
C GLN A 131 -7.84 7.58 -26.59
N LYS A 132 -8.29 6.33 -26.46
CA LYS A 132 -9.41 5.78 -27.25
C LYS A 132 -10.70 6.56 -27.03
N ARG A 133 -11.01 6.85 -25.75
CA ARG A 133 -12.20 7.65 -25.41
C ARG A 133 -12.14 9.05 -25.96
N ARG A 134 -10.98 9.71 -25.87
CA ARG A 134 -10.76 11.03 -26.45
C ARG A 134 -11.00 11.01 -27.95
N ASN A 135 -10.43 10.07 -28.69
CA ASN A 135 -10.58 9.97 -30.12
C ASN A 135 -12.05 9.75 -30.53
N ALA A 136 -12.77 8.89 -29.81
CA ALA A 136 -14.20 8.68 -30.05
C ALA A 136 -15.03 9.94 -29.83
N LEU A 137 -14.70 10.76 -28.83
CA LEU A 137 -15.36 12.02 -28.57
C LEU A 137 -15.05 13.07 -29.64
N ILE A 138 -13.82 13.12 -30.18
CA ILE A 138 -13.43 14.00 -31.30
C ILE A 138 -14.23 13.64 -32.55
N GLU A 139 -14.36 12.35 -32.88
CA GLU A 139 -15.17 11.89 -34.01
C GLU A 139 -16.64 12.33 -33.89
N LYS A 140 -17.24 12.11 -32.72
CA LYS A 140 -18.62 12.57 -32.44
C LYS A 140 -18.76 14.07 -32.56
N LEU A 141 -17.79 14.84 -32.10
CA LEU A 141 -17.81 16.29 -32.22
C LEU A 141 -17.72 16.75 -33.70
N GLN A 142 -16.89 16.08 -34.50
CA GLN A 142 -16.78 16.37 -35.95
C GLN A 142 -18.05 16.02 -36.67
N GLU A 143 -18.71 14.91 -36.37
CA GLU A 143 -20.01 14.55 -36.95
C GLU A 143 -21.08 15.58 -36.58
N SER A 144 -21.14 15.98 -35.31
CA SER A 144 -22.07 17.02 -34.82
C SER A 144 -21.89 18.36 -35.56
N ARG A 145 -20.64 18.77 -35.86
CA ARG A 145 -20.35 19.99 -36.62
C ARG A 145 -20.75 19.86 -38.06
N LYS A 146 -20.60 18.70 -38.69
CA LYS A 146 -21.08 18.45 -40.07
C LYS A 146 -22.58 18.59 -40.19
N VAL A 147 -23.34 18.06 -39.20
CA VAL A 147 -24.81 18.19 -39.18
C VAL A 147 -25.23 19.63 -39.00
N SER A 148 -24.57 20.40 -38.14
CA SER A 148 -24.93 21.83 -37.92
C SER A 148 -24.61 22.73 -39.10
N THR A 149 -23.61 22.42 -39.96
CA THR A 149 -23.32 23.15 -41.21
C THR A 149 -24.32 22.81 -42.30
N PHE A 150 -24.95 21.65 -42.28
CA PHE A 150 -26.04 21.29 -43.23
C PHE A 150 -27.33 22.05 -42.96
N ASP A 151 -27.69 22.26 -41.70
CA ASP A 151 -28.89 22.99 -41.30
C ASP A 151 -28.84 24.49 -41.59
N THR A 152 -27.65 25.09 -41.62
CA THR A 152 -27.44 26.50 -41.95
C THR A 152 -27.50 26.77 -43.47
N GLN A 153 -27.28 25.78 -44.32
CA GLN A 153 -27.38 25.92 -45.78
C GLN A 153 -28.79 25.74 -46.36
N SER A 154 -29.71 25.16 -45.60
CA SER A 154 -31.08 24.94 -46.01
C SER A 154 -32.07 26.05 -45.65
N THR A 155 -31.59 27.17 -45.09
CA THR A 155 -32.40 28.31 -44.67
C THR A 155 -32.23 29.55 -45.57
N ILE A 156 -31.88 29.37 -46.86
CA ILE A 156 -31.87 30.46 -47.85
C ILE A 156 -33.09 30.34 -48.72
#